data_88f6c4456315bddd872552fc5c6f1aed
#
_entry.id   88f6c4456315bddd872552fc5c6f1aed
#
_cell.length_a   1.000
_cell.length_b   1.000
_cell.length_c   1.000
_cell.angle_alpha   90.00
_cell.angle_beta   90.00
_cell.angle_gamma   90.00
#
_symmetry.space_group_name_H-M   'P 1'
#
loop_
_entity.id
_entity.type
_entity.pdbx_description
1 polymer ?
#
loop_
_entity_poly.entity_id
_entity_poly.type
_entity_poly.pdbx_seq_one_letter_code
_entity_poly.pdbx_strand_id
1 'polypeptide(L)'
;VEGALQLAQIAPDLAIVGEEAKTREGEVIGLFITGRLRPYMRPEQVMDQIHEMGGLTYLPHPLDRRRDHFRAERIVELADRIDIIETYNPWCEAAANQAAASLASDLGKVSATGSDSHSARELGRSWMEMSEYADPKGFLENLRHARHVITAESGTGRRA
;
A
#
# COMPACT_ATOMS: atom_id res chain seq x y z
N VAL A 1 0.15 2.15 13.88
CA VAL A 1 -0.98 3.11 13.83
C VAL A 1 -0.76 4.37 14.68
N GLU A 2 -0.07 4.27 15.85
CA GLU A 2 0.09 5.42 16.79
C GLU A 2 0.75 6.65 16.16
N GLY A 3 1.83 6.49 15.41
CA GLY A 3 2.48 7.61 14.72
C GLY A 3 1.57 8.29 13.71
N ALA A 4 0.77 7.51 12.97
CA ALA A 4 -0.21 8.04 12.03
C ALA A 4 -1.34 8.80 12.76
N LEU A 5 -1.81 8.31 13.90
CA LEU A 5 -2.79 9.00 14.73
C LEU A 5 -2.24 10.32 15.29
N GLN A 6 -1.00 10.35 15.74
CA GLN A 6 -0.34 11.58 16.19
C GLN A 6 -0.19 12.60 15.05
N LEU A 7 0.21 12.13 13.87
CA LEU A 7 0.31 13.00 12.70
C LEU A 7 -1.05 13.55 12.29
N ALA A 8 -2.09 12.74 12.30
CA ALA A 8 -3.47 13.19 12.01
C ALA A 8 -4.01 14.24 13.01
N GLN A 9 -3.53 14.23 14.27
CA GLN A 9 -3.85 15.28 15.23
C GLN A 9 -3.19 16.64 14.90
N ILE A 10 -1.97 16.58 14.33
CA ILE A 10 -1.18 17.77 13.99
C ILE A 10 -1.55 18.30 12.61
N ALA A 11 -1.83 17.41 11.67
CA ALA A 11 -2.09 17.71 10.26
C ALA A 11 -3.22 16.81 9.71
N PRO A 12 -4.47 17.03 10.15
CA PRO A 12 -5.60 16.15 9.82
C PRO A 12 -5.87 16.07 8.31
N ASP A 13 -5.63 17.18 7.60
CA ASP A 13 -5.88 17.26 6.16
C ASP A 13 -4.75 16.63 5.32
N LEU A 14 -3.62 16.23 5.95
CA LEU A 14 -2.45 15.69 5.27
C LEU A 14 -2.17 14.22 5.58
N ALA A 15 -2.81 13.68 6.62
CA ALA A 15 -2.49 12.35 7.13
C ALA A 15 -3.65 11.38 6.94
N ILE A 16 -3.40 10.31 6.21
CA ILE A 16 -4.26 9.11 6.22
C ILE A 16 -3.77 8.21 7.35
N VAL A 17 -4.66 7.89 8.29
CA VAL A 17 -4.34 6.92 9.34
C VAL A 17 -4.26 5.53 8.73
N GLY A 18 -3.09 4.92 8.82
CA GLY A 18 -2.83 3.57 8.30
C GLY A 18 -1.87 2.78 9.17
N GLU A 19 -1.81 1.50 8.92
CA GLU A 19 -0.89 0.55 9.55
C GLU A 19 -0.51 -0.55 8.58
N GLU A 20 0.78 -0.85 8.48
CA GLU A 20 1.29 -2.03 7.82
C GLU A 20 1.30 -3.19 8.82
N ALA A 21 0.61 -4.26 8.49
CA ALA A 21 0.51 -5.46 9.30
C ALA A 21 1.15 -6.66 8.61
N LYS A 22 2.04 -7.34 9.31
CA LYS A 22 2.54 -8.66 8.90
C LYS A 22 1.44 -9.69 9.06
N THR A 23 1.13 -10.41 7.99
CA THR A 23 0.25 -11.57 8.02
C THR A 23 1.08 -12.87 8.09
N ARG A 24 0.44 -14.01 7.97
CA ARG A 24 1.13 -15.30 7.88
C ARG A 24 1.77 -15.56 6.50
N GLU A 25 1.43 -14.75 5.50
CA GLU A 25 1.81 -15.02 4.10
C GLU A 25 2.48 -13.82 3.41
N GLY A 26 2.37 -12.61 3.99
CA GLY A 26 2.90 -11.38 3.43
C GLY A 26 2.43 -10.17 4.23
N GLU A 27 2.65 -8.97 3.72
CA GLU A 27 2.31 -7.71 4.38
C GLU A 27 1.08 -7.07 3.74
N VAL A 28 0.24 -6.44 4.58
CA VAL A 28 -0.98 -5.74 4.17
C VAL A 28 -1.03 -4.41 4.88
N ILE A 29 -1.30 -3.32 4.18
CA ILE A 29 -1.57 -2.02 4.77
C ILE A 29 -3.07 -1.77 4.79
N GLY A 30 -3.59 -1.40 5.97
CA GLY A 30 -4.90 -0.79 6.09
C GLY A 30 -4.78 0.72 6.02
N LEU A 31 -5.49 1.36 5.09
CA LEU A 31 -5.63 2.81 5.01
C LEU A 31 -6.99 3.24 5.57
N PHE A 32 -7.08 4.43 6.15
CA PHE A 32 -8.31 4.99 6.78
C PHE A 32 -8.86 4.12 7.91
N ILE A 33 -7.99 3.43 8.63
CA ILE A 33 -8.38 2.58 9.75
C ILE A 33 -8.55 3.39 11.04
N THR A 34 -9.44 2.94 11.90
CA THR A 34 -9.76 3.57 13.20
C THR A 34 -9.14 2.87 14.39
N GLY A 35 -8.49 1.73 14.18
CA GLY A 35 -7.89 0.90 15.22
C GLY A 35 -6.69 0.10 14.73
N ARG A 36 -6.05 -0.61 15.66
CA ARG A 36 -4.88 -1.46 15.33
C ARG A 36 -5.29 -2.73 14.60
N LEU A 37 -4.46 -3.12 13.64
CA LEU A 37 -4.56 -4.42 12.98
C LEU A 37 -3.91 -5.50 13.86
N ARG A 38 -4.45 -6.71 13.81
CA ARG A 38 -3.87 -7.87 14.49
C ARG A 38 -2.81 -8.52 13.60
N PRO A 39 -1.51 -8.46 13.99
CA PRO A 39 -0.47 -9.07 13.18
C PRO A 39 -0.52 -10.60 13.24
N TYR A 40 0.14 -11.24 12.27
CA TYR A 40 0.31 -12.71 12.18
C TYR A 40 -1.00 -13.51 12.07
N MET A 41 -2.10 -12.85 11.71
CA MET A 41 -3.36 -13.50 11.33
C MET A 41 -3.27 -13.99 9.87
N ARG A 42 -4.27 -14.76 9.42
CA ARG A 42 -4.42 -15.04 7.99
C ARG A 42 -4.72 -13.73 7.24
N PRO A 43 -4.23 -13.55 5.99
CA PRO A 43 -4.46 -12.33 5.23
C PRO A 43 -5.93 -11.93 5.15
N GLU A 44 -6.84 -12.89 4.92
CA GLU A 44 -8.28 -12.63 4.85
C GLU A 44 -8.81 -11.95 6.10
N GLN A 45 -8.35 -12.41 7.27
CA GLN A 45 -8.82 -11.89 8.55
C GLN A 45 -8.33 -10.45 8.80
N VAL A 46 -7.12 -10.11 8.32
CA VAL A 46 -6.60 -8.74 8.41
C VAL A 46 -7.35 -7.83 7.42
N MET A 47 -7.59 -8.29 6.19
CA MET A 47 -8.32 -7.55 5.17
C MET A 47 -9.78 -7.33 5.58
N ASP A 48 -10.45 -8.37 6.11
CA ASP A 48 -11.81 -8.25 6.63
C ASP A 48 -11.87 -7.24 7.80
N GLN A 49 -10.88 -7.25 8.72
CA GLN A 49 -10.78 -6.27 9.80
C GLN A 49 -10.62 -4.83 9.29
N ILE A 50 -9.84 -4.62 8.21
CA ILE A 50 -9.69 -3.31 7.56
C ILE A 50 -11.03 -2.82 7.00
N HIS A 51 -11.73 -3.68 6.28
CA HIS A 51 -13.04 -3.36 5.69
C HIS A 51 -14.12 -3.13 6.75
N GLU A 52 -14.12 -3.88 7.85
CA GLU A 52 -15.02 -3.66 9.00
C GLU A 52 -14.83 -2.27 9.64
N MET A 53 -13.64 -1.69 9.55
CA MET A 53 -13.36 -0.32 9.98
C MET A 53 -13.70 0.74 8.92
N GLY A 54 -14.20 0.34 7.73
CA GLY A 54 -14.45 1.23 6.60
C GLY A 54 -13.17 1.66 5.86
N GLY A 55 -12.05 0.99 6.12
CA GLY A 55 -10.76 1.24 5.50
C GLY A 55 -10.59 0.58 4.13
N LEU A 56 -9.45 0.84 3.51
CA LEU A 56 -9.03 0.26 2.23
C LEU A 56 -7.82 -0.65 2.43
N THR A 57 -7.86 -1.79 1.77
CA THR A 57 -6.74 -2.75 1.74
C THR A 57 -5.74 -2.38 0.65
N TYR A 58 -4.52 -2.12 1.06
CA TYR A 58 -3.39 -1.82 0.19
C TYR A 58 -2.35 -2.94 0.32
N LEU A 59 -1.90 -3.47 -0.81
CA LEU A 59 -0.88 -4.51 -0.88
C LEU A 59 0.47 -3.88 -1.21
N PRO A 60 1.37 -3.69 -0.20
CA PRO A 60 2.66 -3.06 -0.41
C PRO A 60 3.64 -4.06 -1.07
N HIS A 61 4.53 -3.56 -1.94
CA HIS A 61 5.63 -4.34 -2.58
C HIS A 61 5.34 -5.84 -2.75
N PRO A 62 4.21 -6.23 -3.37
CA PRO A 62 3.58 -7.55 -3.20
C PRO A 62 4.42 -8.72 -3.72
N LEU A 63 5.37 -8.47 -4.62
CA LEU A 63 6.19 -9.49 -5.28
C LEU A 63 7.71 -9.30 -5.05
N ASP A 64 8.11 -8.47 -4.07
CA ASP A 64 9.52 -8.32 -3.69
C ASP A 64 10.00 -9.52 -2.86
N ARG A 65 10.71 -10.43 -3.49
CA ARG A 65 11.23 -11.66 -2.86
C ARG A 65 12.22 -11.44 -1.71
N ARG A 66 12.67 -10.22 -1.50
CA ARG A 66 13.57 -9.84 -0.39
C ARG A 66 12.83 -9.53 0.90
N ARG A 67 11.49 -9.55 0.86
CA ARG A 67 10.60 -9.23 1.98
C ARG A 67 9.59 -10.35 2.20
N ASP A 68 8.80 -10.21 3.25
CA ASP A 68 7.61 -11.03 3.44
C ASP A 68 6.59 -10.67 2.35
N HIS A 69 6.47 -11.54 1.34
CA HIS A 69 5.67 -11.29 0.14
C HIS A 69 4.69 -12.42 -0.13
N PHE A 70 3.61 -12.09 -0.78
CA PHE A 70 2.65 -13.09 -1.27
C PHE A 70 3.19 -13.81 -2.52
N ARG A 71 2.76 -15.05 -2.73
CA ARG A 71 2.85 -15.67 -4.04
C ARG A 71 1.78 -15.08 -4.95
N ALA A 72 2.06 -14.96 -6.25
CA ALA A 72 1.13 -14.34 -7.21
C ALA A 72 -0.25 -15.04 -7.23
N GLU A 73 -0.26 -16.38 -7.18
CA GLU A 73 -1.49 -17.18 -7.13
C GLU A 73 -2.33 -16.83 -5.91
N ARG A 74 -1.67 -16.57 -4.78
CA ARG A 74 -2.36 -16.19 -3.55
C ARG A 74 -2.99 -14.80 -3.62
N ILE A 75 -2.35 -13.87 -4.31
CA ILE A 75 -2.94 -12.53 -4.58
C ILE A 75 -4.19 -12.67 -5.43
N VAL A 76 -4.18 -13.55 -6.43
CA VAL A 76 -5.36 -13.84 -7.25
C VAL A 76 -6.52 -14.36 -6.40
N GLU A 77 -6.27 -15.29 -5.48
CA GLU A 77 -7.29 -15.82 -4.56
C GLU A 77 -7.87 -14.75 -3.62
N LEU A 78 -7.04 -13.78 -3.23
CA LEU A 78 -7.43 -12.69 -2.34
C LEU A 78 -7.97 -11.46 -3.07
N ALA A 79 -8.06 -11.49 -4.41
CA ALA A 79 -8.34 -10.32 -5.22
C ALA A 79 -9.59 -9.55 -4.78
N ASP A 80 -10.67 -10.23 -4.41
CA ASP A 80 -11.92 -9.57 -3.99
C ASP A 80 -11.79 -8.76 -2.68
N ARG A 81 -10.73 -8.98 -1.91
CA ARG A 81 -10.42 -8.27 -0.66
C ARG A 81 -9.36 -7.19 -0.82
N ILE A 82 -8.76 -7.08 -2.00
CA ILE A 82 -7.70 -6.10 -2.29
C ILE A 82 -8.30 -4.91 -3.02
N ASP A 83 -8.11 -3.71 -2.50
CA ASP A 83 -8.54 -2.47 -3.15
C ASP A 83 -7.42 -1.90 -4.02
N ILE A 84 -6.19 -1.88 -3.50
CA ILE A 84 -5.04 -1.22 -4.09
C ILE A 84 -3.83 -2.17 -4.12
N ILE A 85 -3.11 -2.18 -5.23
CA ILE A 85 -1.82 -2.88 -5.35
C ILE A 85 -0.71 -1.85 -5.60
N GLU A 86 0.36 -1.90 -4.80
CA GLU A 86 1.56 -1.13 -5.07
C GLU A 86 2.27 -1.67 -6.30
N THR A 87 2.31 -0.87 -7.35
CA THR A 87 2.89 -1.26 -8.65
C THR A 87 4.29 -0.69 -8.86
N TYR A 88 4.67 0.26 -8.02
CA TYR A 88 6.05 0.77 -7.99
C TYR A 88 6.45 1.11 -6.56
N ASN A 89 7.57 0.55 -6.15
CA ASN A 89 8.27 0.88 -4.91
C ASN A 89 9.76 1.09 -5.25
N PRO A 90 10.38 2.23 -4.89
CA PRO A 90 11.76 2.54 -5.26
C PRO A 90 12.80 1.58 -4.66
N TRP A 91 12.43 0.83 -3.62
CA TRP A 91 13.28 -0.17 -2.97
C TRP A 91 13.23 -1.54 -3.65
N CYS A 92 12.18 -1.81 -4.44
CA CYS A 92 12.01 -3.06 -5.15
C CYS A 92 12.88 -3.13 -6.41
N GLU A 93 13.20 -4.34 -6.83
CA GLU A 93 13.78 -4.57 -8.15
C GLU A 93 12.79 -4.21 -9.25
N ALA A 94 13.31 -3.73 -10.39
CA ALA A 94 12.46 -3.35 -11.53
C ALA A 94 11.55 -4.50 -11.99
N ALA A 95 12.06 -5.74 -11.96
CA ALA A 95 11.26 -6.92 -12.33
C ALA A 95 10.08 -7.17 -11.37
N ALA A 96 10.25 -6.92 -10.07
CA ALA A 96 9.18 -7.05 -9.09
C ALA A 96 8.10 -5.98 -9.29
N ASN A 97 8.51 -4.72 -9.52
CA ASN A 97 7.59 -3.63 -9.84
C ASN A 97 6.81 -3.91 -11.13
N GLN A 98 7.48 -4.38 -12.19
CA GLN A 98 6.83 -4.72 -13.45
C GLN A 98 5.83 -5.87 -13.28
N ALA A 99 6.18 -6.91 -12.54
CA ALA A 99 5.30 -8.04 -12.26
C ALA A 99 4.07 -7.60 -11.44
N ALA A 100 4.25 -6.71 -10.45
CA ALA A 100 3.16 -6.14 -9.68
C ALA A 100 2.22 -5.29 -10.53
N ALA A 101 2.76 -4.48 -11.46
CA ALA A 101 1.97 -3.68 -12.39
C ALA A 101 1.14 -4.55 -13.34
N SER A 102 1.73 -5.61 -13.90
CA SER A 102 1.00 -6.57 -14.75
C SER A 102 -0.12 -7.25 -13.96
N LEU A 103 0.18 -7.72 -12.75
CA LEU A 103 -0.80 -8.39 -11.90
C LEU A 103 -1.96 -7.46 -11.52
N ALA A 104 -1.68 -6.20 -11.17
CA ALA A 104 -2.72 -5.22 -10.86
C ALA A 104 -3.64 -4.96 -12.06
N SER A 105 -3.06 -4.85 -13.26
CA SER A 105 -3.80 -4.70 -14.51
C SER A 105 -4.69 -5.92 -14.81
N ASP A 106 -4.15 -7.13 -14.70
CA ASP A 106 -4.86 -8.38 -14.98
C ASP A 106 -6.04 -8.58 -14.01
N LEU A 107 -5.89 -8.14 -12.76
CA LEU A 107 -6.93 -8.21 -11.74
C LEU A 107 -7.88 -7.00 -11.73
N GLY A 108 -7.65 -5.98 -12.57
CA GLY A 108 -8.44 -4.74 -12.60
C GLY A 108 -8.35 -3.94 -11.29
N LYS A 109 -7.24 -4.06 -10.54
CA LYS A 109 -7.05 -3.37 -9.26
C LYS A 109 -6.49 -1.97 -9.45
N VAL A 110 -6.76 -1.09 -8.48
CA VAL A 110 -6.18 0.24 -8.46
C VAL A 110 -4.69 0.14 -8.21
N SER A 111 -3.89 0.77 -9.08
CA SER A 111 -2.44 0.82 -8.90
C SER A 111 -2.02 2.06 -8.13
N ALA A 112 -0.99 1.91 -7.31
CA ALA A 112 -0.41 3.01 -6.56
C ALA A 112 1.10 2.91 -6.50
N THR A 113 1.74 3.98 -6.06
CA THR A 113 3.15 4.03 -5.70
C THR A 113 3.34 4.81 -4.42
N GLY A 114 4.34 4.44 -3.66
CA GLY A 114 4.76 5.14 -2.44
C GLY A 114 6.27 5.13 -2.28
N SER A 115 6.79 6.02 -1.46
CA SER A 115 8.23 6.10 -1.18
C SER A 115 8.72 4.96 -0.28
N ASP A 116 7.84 4.31 0.45
CA ASP A 116 8.18 3.33 1.50
C ASP A 116 9.29 3.87 2.43
N SER A 117 9.10 5.13 2.85
CA SER A 117 10.12 5.91 3.55
C SER A 117 10.22 5.52 5.01
N HIS A 118 11.45 5.27 5.48
CA HIS A 118 11.78 5.02 6.89
C HIS A 118 12.57 6.17 7.52
N SER A 119 12.84 7.20 6.72
CA SER A 119 13.50 8.42 7.16
C SER A 119 13.04 9.63 6.33
N ALA A 120 13.23 10.84 6.84
CA ALA A 120 12.86 12.07 6.13
C ALA A 120 13.57 12.23 4.77
N ARG A 121 14.77 11.66 4.61
CA ARG A 121 15.55 11.72 3.35
C ARG A 121 15.00 10.83 2.25
N GLU A 122 14.13 9.89 2.60
CA GLU A 122 13.54 8.92 1.67
C GLU A 122 12.17 9.39 1.14
N LEU A 123 11.59 10.42 1.77
CA LEU A 123 10.33 11.00 1.33
C LEU A 123 10.46 11.57 -0.08
N GLY A 124 9.39 11.44 -0.87
CA GLY A 124 9.31 12.02 -2.21
C GLY A 124 10.13 11.27 -3.29
N ARG A 125 10.55 10.02 -3.04
CA ARG A 125 11.16 9.17 -4.08
C ARG A 125 10.13 8.72 -5.12
N SER A 126 8.90 8.54 -4.69
CA SER A 126 7.73 8.34 -5.55
C SER A 126 6.47 8.73 -4.81
N TRP A 127 5.46 9.20 -5.53
CA TRP A 127 4.15 9.58 -4.98
C TRP A 127 3.07 9.56 -6.05
N MET A 128 1.81 9.71 -5.61
CA MET A 128 0.66 9.84 -6.48
C MET A 128 0.19 11.31 -6.49
N GLU A 129 -0.12 11.85 -7.66
CA GLU A 129 -0.82 13.12 -7.79
C GLU A 129 -2.25 12.88 -8.24
N MET A 130 -3.20 13.30 -7.44
CA MET A 130 -4.61 13.04 -7.64
C MET A 130 -5.47 14.23 -7.18
N SER A 131 -6.74 14.23 -7.55
CA SER A 131 -7.71 15.21 -7.07
C SER A 131 -7.98 15.05 -5.56
N GLU A 132 -8.43 16.10 -4.90
CA GLU A 132 -8.87 16.06 -3.51
C GLU A 132 -9.99 15.03 -3.32
N TYR A 133 -10.06 14.47 -2.12
CA TYR A 133 -11.04 13.47 -1.73
C TYR A 133 -11.58 13.77 -0.33
N ALA A 134 -12.81 13.35 -0.05
CA ALA A 134 -13.46 13.58 1.23
C ALA A 134 -13.51 12.32 2.12
N ASP A 135 -13.43 11.15 1.52
CA ASP A 135 -13.60 9.86 2.20
C ASP A 135 -12.81 8.74 1.50
N PRO A 136 -12.73 7.54 2.09
CA PRO A 136 -12.01 6.40 1.49
C PRO A 136 -12.49 6.03 0.09
N LYS A 137 -13.79 6.14 -0.18
CA LYS A 137 -14.36 5.83 -1.49
C LYS A 137 -13.91 6.83 -2.55
N GLY A 138 -13.99 8.14 -2.23
CA GLY A 138 -13.51 9.21 -3.09
C GLY A 138 -12.01 9.13 -3.31
N PHE A 139 -11.23 8.76 -2.28
CA PHE A 139 -9.80 8.48 -2.42
C PHE A 139 -9.55 7.38 -3.44
N LEU A 140 -10.20 6.22 -3.31
CA LEU A 140 -10.02 5.08 -4.20
C LEU A 140 -10.40 5.41 -5.65
N GLU A 141 -11.50 6.16 -5.85
CA GLU A 141 -11.93 6.60 -7.18
C GLU A 141 -10.93 7.55 -7.82
N ASN A 142 -10.47 8.56 -7.08
CA ASN A 142 -9.51 9.52 -7.58
C ASN A 142 -8.12 8.88 -7.82
N LEU A 143 -7.75 7.90 -7.01
CA LEU A 143 -6.51 7.16 -7.18
C LEU A 143 -6.47 6.39 -8.50
N ARG A 144 -7.61 5.93 -9.04
CA ARG A 144 -7.70 5.28 -10.37
C ARG A 144 -7.21 6.16 -11.51
N HIS A 145 -7.33 7.48 -11.34
CA HIS A 145 -6.99 8.48 -12.34
C HIS A 145 -5.73 9.27 -11.97
N ALA A 146 -5.08 8.90 -10.88
CA ALA A 146 -3.92 9.58 -10.36
C ALA A 146 -2.69 9.39 -11.25
N ARG A 147 -1.83 10.39 -11.25
CA ARG A 147 -0.54 10.36 -11.93
C ARG A 147 0.53 9.79 -11.01
N HIS A 148 1.20 8.74 -11.43
CA HIS A 148 2.40 8.23 -10.76
C HIS A 148 3.57 9.18 -11.02
N VAL A 149 4.22 9.67 -9.97
CA VAL A 149 5.44 10.47 -10.05
C VAL A 149 6.59 9.68 -9.44
N ILE A 150 7.59 9.40 -10.24
CA ILE A 150 8.74 8.58 -9.86
C ILE A 150 9.99 9.44 -10.07
N THR A 151 10.74 9.71 -9.00
CA THR A 151 11.97 10.50 -9.03
C THR A 151 13.22 9.68 -8.76
N ALA A 152 13.07 8.46 -8.27
CA ALA A 152 14.17 7.54 -7.99
C ALA A 152 14.03 6.27 -8.82
N GLU A 153 15.14 5.81 -9.42
CA GLU A 153 15.17 4.51 -10.08
C GLU A 153 14.95 3.37 -9.08
N SER A 154 14.28 2.31 -9.51
CA SER A 154 14.04 1.12 -8.71
C SER A 154 15.36 0.44 -8.32
N GLY A 155 15.44 -0.08 -7.10
CA GLY A 155 16.61 -0.81 -6.60
C GLY A 155 17.81 0.06 -6.23
N THR A 156 17.72 1.39 -6.25
CA THR A 156 18.84 2.30 -5.99
C THR A 156 19.17 2.52 -4.51
N GLY A 157 18.59 1.77 -3.60
CA GLY A 157 18.87 1.88 -2.17
C GLY A 157 19.05 0.51 -1.53
N ARG A 158 20.23 0.22 -0.98
CA ARG A 158 20.36 -0.81 0.05
C ARG A 158 19.91 -0.18 1.36
N ARG A 159 18.90 -0.75 2.02
CA ARG A 159 18.71 -0.49 3.45
C ARG A 159 19.90 -1.10 4.16
N ALA A 160 20.68 -0.28 4.86
CA ALA A 160 21.75 -0.72 5.72
C ALA A 160 21.18 -1.43 6.96
#